data_1e13695ceb6973620da93b10360c2bc3
#
_entry.id   1e13695ceb6973620da93b10360c2bc3
#
_cell.length_a   1.000
_cell.length_b   1.000
_cell.length_c   1.000
_cell.angle_alpha   90.00
_cell.angle_beta   90.00
_cell.angle_gamma   90.00
#
_symmetry.space_group_name_H-M   'P 1'
#
loop_
_entity.id
_entity.type
_entity.pdbx_description
1 polymer ?
#
loop_
_entity_poly.entity_id
_entity_poly.type
_entity_poly.pdbx_seq_one_letter_code
_entity_poly.pdbx_strand_id
1 'polypeptide(L)'
;MRIAVRPFGVLGTAMASSGAVRKVAQGPVPGLAILDPAGLRFIRDGPRGAGGAAGQIYRWLEISEHDSFPAPVRQAIRAPLQAKLQYYGVRACLHVVGPDFSQRHCSEDEALGELTQAYGAALREFAGARLGGLRLLPISGGIFAGELKPQLPSLTAGALRAAFDALPERDQHAVSMARLDMCIFEEDEHARYAEAFAEETERAQQFTASLGMGRTPTQPWQTGVGV
;
A
#
# COMPACT_ATOMS: atom_id res chain seq x y z
N MET A 1 5.33 2.08 -12.36
CA MET A 1 4.13 1.85 -11.51
C MET A 1 3.27 3.11 -11.49
N ARG A 2 1.94 3.00 -11.54
CA ARG A 2 1.01 4.13 -11.44
C ARG A 2 0.11 3.91 -10.22
N ILE A 3 0.05 4.91 -9.32
CA ILE A 3 -0.78 4.88 -8.11
C ILE A 3 -1.71 6.09 -8.13
N ALA A 4 -3.01 5.86 -7.86
CA ALA A 4 -3.98 6.94 -7.70
C ALA A 4 -4.24 7.18 -6.21
N VAL A 5 -4.02 8.40 -5.73
CA VAL A 5 -4.35 8.79 -4.35
C VAL A 5 -5.86 9.02 -4.24
N ARG A 6 -6.49 8.43 -3.23
CA ARG A 6 -7.95 8.46 -3.04
C ARG A 6 -8.33 9.10 -1.71
N PRO A 7 -9.34 10.00 -1.66
CA PRO A 7 -9.79 10.66 -0.44
C PRO A 7 -10.74 9.76 0.39
N PHE A 8 -10.36 8.51 0.58
CA PHE A 8 -11.09 7.55 1.42
C PHE A 8 -10.18 6.39 1.81
N GLY A 9 -10.45 5.75 2.93
CA GLY A 9 -9.77 4.55 3.39
C GLY A 9 -10.11 3.32 2.55
N VAL A 10 -9.38 2.23 2.75
CA VAL A 10 -9.46 1.01 1.93
C VAL A 10 -10.87 0.40 1.84
N LEU A 11 -11.73 0.67 2.82
CA LEU A 11 -13.14 0.21 2.84
C LEU A 11 -14.13 1.18 2.18
N GLY A 12 -13.67 2.31 1.64
CA GLY A 12 -14.52 3.33 1.00
C GLY A 12 -15.17 4.30 1.98
N THR A 13 -14.66 4.40 3.19
CA THR A 13 -15.08 5.38 4.21
C THR A 13 -14.03 6.48 4.35
N ALA A 14 -14.45 7.68 4.74
CA ALA A 14 -13.55 8.79 5.07
C ALA A 14 -13.95 9.41 6.41
N MET A 15 -12.97 10.01 7.08
CA MET A 15 -13.16 10.75 8.31
C MET A 15 -12.97 12.24 8.02
N ALA A 16 -14.04 13.02 8.24
CA ALA A 16 -13.99 14.47 8.15
C ALA A 16 -13.21 15.09 9.31
N SER A 17 -12.79 16.35 9.17
CA SER A 17 -12.11 17.12 10.23
C SER A 17 -12.91 17.22 11.54
N SER A 18 -14.23 17.08 11.47
CA SER A 18 -15.11 16.97 12.65
C SER A 18 -15.05 15.63 13.38
N GLY A 19 -14.28 14.64 12.88
CA GLY A 19 -14.23 13.28 13.37
C GLY A 19 -15.38 12.39 12.89
N ALA A 20 -16.31 12.91 12.10
CA ALA A 20 -17.43 12.13 11.55
C ALA A 20 -16.93 11.18 10.47
N VAL A 21 -17.28 9.89 10.59
CA VAL A 21 -16.95 8.88 9.57
C VAL A 21 -18.15 8.66 8.67
N ARG A 22 -17.94 8.74 7.37
CA ARG A 22 -18.98 8.54 6.37
C ARG A 22 -18.51 7.62 5.24
N LYS A 23 -19.46 6.93 4.61
CA LYS A 23 -19.18 6.16 3.39
C LYS A 23 -19.19 7.12 2.20
N VAL A 24 -18.09 7.17 1.47
CA VAL A 24 -17.89 8.11 0.34
C VAL A 24 -17.58 7.40 -0.97
N ALA A 25 -17.26 6.11 -0.92
CA ALA A 25 -16.97 5.29 -2.10
C ALA A 25 -17.48 3.86 -1.92
N GLN A 26 -17.55 3.13 -3.03
CA GLN A 26 -17.84 1.68 -2.99
C GLN A 26 -16.74 0.95 -2.21
N GLY A 27 -17.13 -0.01 -1.39
CA GLY A 27 -16.22 -0.93 -0.72
C GLY A 27 -15.44 -1.81 -1.69
N PRO A 28 -14.46 -2.59 -1.19
CA PRO A 28 -13.71 -3.52 -2.02
C PRO A 28 -14.64 -4.58 -2.64
N VAL A 29 -14.39 -4.88 -3.92
CA VAL A 29 -15.13 -5.91 -4.68
C VAL A 29 -14.25 -7.15 -4.88
N PRO A 30 -14.81 -8.32 -5.23
CA PRO A 30 -14.00 -9.49 -5.59
C PRO A 30 -12.95 -9.17 -6.65
N GLY A 31 -11.74 -9.70 -6.49
CA GLY A 31 -10.59 -9.39 -7.37
C GLY A 31 -9.79 -8.14 -6.98
N LEU A 32 -10.25 -7.38 -5.98
CA LEU A 32 -9.53 -6.27 -5.38
C LEU A 32 -9.06 -6.64 -3.97
N ALA A 33 -7.75 -6.65 -3.74
CA ALA A 33 -7.20 -6.79 -2.39
C ALA A 33 -7.20 -5.46 -1.65
N ILE A 34 -7.21 -5.55 -0.33
CA ILE A 34 -6.91 -4.41 0.55
C ILE A 34 -5.70 -4.70 1.40
N LEU A 35 -4.92 -3.66 1.72
CA LEU A 35 -3.82 -3.75 2.67
C LEU A 35 -4.36 -3.49 4.08
N ASP A 36 -3.95 -4.35 5.03
CA ASP A 36 -4.18 -4.20 6.46
C ASP A 36 -2.86 -3.89 7.17
N PRO A 37 -2.72 -2.74 7.83
CA PRO A 37 -1.54 -2.37 8.60
C PRO A 37 -1.57 -3.09 9.96
N ALA A 38 -1.42 -4.40 9.96
CA ALA A 38 -1.57 -5.25 11.13
C ALA A 38 -0.54 -4.91 12.22
N GLY A 39 -0.98 -4.90 13.46
CA GLY A 39 -0.06 -4.91 14.60
C GLY A 39 0.47 -6.33 14.87
N LEU A 40 1.78 -6.49 15.11
CA LEU A 40 2.40 -7.80 15.35
C LEU A 40 1.75 -8.54 16.53
N ARG A 41 1.33 -7.81 17.56
CA ARG A 41 0.59 -8.36 18.70
C ARG A 41 -0.68 -9.08 18.24
N PHE A 42 -1.48 -8.44 17.37
CA PHE A 42 -2.73 -9.03 16.90
C PHE A 42 -2.48 -10.26 16.02
N ILE A 43 -1.42 -10.26 15.19
CA ILE A 43 -1.05 -11.45 14.43
C ILE A 43 -0.76 -12.64 15.35
N ARG A 44 -0.13 -12.41 16.50
CA ARG A 44 0.20 -13.46 17.48
C ARG A 44 -0.99 -13.91 18.32
N ASP A 45 -1.72 -12.92 18.87
CA ASP A 45 -2.70 -13.13 19.92
C ASP A 45 -4.16 -13.22 19.39
N GLY A 46 -4.36 -12.92 18.10
CA GLY A 46 -5.68 -12.90 17.44
C GLY A 46 -6.21 -11.50 17.17
N PRO A 47 -7.18 -11.36 16.25
CA PRO A 47 -7.71 -10.07 15.78
C PRO A 47 -8.61 -9.35 16.80
N ARG A 48 -9.03 -10.05 17.87
CA ARG A 48 -9.97 -9.50 18.88
C ARG A 48 -9.41 -8.25 19.56
N GLY A 49 -10.24 -7.23 19.68
CA GLY A 49 -9.89 -5.96 20.33
C GLY A 49 -9.00 -5.02 19.49
N ALA A 50 -8.76 -5.34 18.22
CA ALA A 50 -8.04 -4.43 17.33
C ALA A 50 -8.84 -3.14 17.10
N GLY A 51 -8.16 -2.00 17.16
CA GLY A 51 -8.72 -0.67 16.90
C GLY A 51 -8.29 -0.10 15.54
N GLY A 52 -8.67 1.16 15.28
CA GLY A 52 -8.25 1.90 14.10
C GLY A 52 -8.61 1.22 12.78
N ALA A 53 -7.75 1.33 11.80
CA ALA A 53 -7.92 0.74 10.46
C ALA A 53 -8.02 -0.80 10.53
N ALA A 54 -7.14 -1.46 11.28
CA ALA A 54 -7.12 -2.90 11.44
C ALA A 54 -8.46 -3.42 12.00
N GLY A 55 -8.99 -2.80 13.05
CA GLY A 55 -10.27 -3.19 13.64
C GLY A 55 -11.46 -3.07 12.67
N GLN A 56 -11.48 -2.03 11.81
CA GLN A 56 -12.50 -1.90 10.77
C GLN A 56 -12.34 -2.98 9.70
N ILE A 57 -11.12 -3.27 9.30
CA ILE A 57 -10.79 -4.31 8.33
C ILE A 57 -11.20 -5.69 8.89
N TYR A 58 -10.90 -6.00 10.15
CA TYR A 58 -11.26 -7.30 10.74
C TYR A 58 -12.76 -7.50 10.87
N ARG A 59 -13.52 -6.44 11.14
CA ARG A 59 -15.00 -6.49 11.05
C ARG A 59 -15.47 -6.76 9.63
N TRP A 60 -14.89 -6.09 8.64
CA TRP A 60 -15.22 -6.33 7.23
C TRP A 60 -14.85 -7.74 6.78
N LEU A 61 -13.75 -8.32 7.29
CA LEU A 61 -13.34 -9.71 7.03
C LEU A 61 -14.17 -10.74 7.81
N GLU A 62 -14.99 -10.29 8.78
CA GLU A 62 -15.78 -11.15 9.69
C GLU A 62 -14.91 -12.01 10.62
N ILE A 63 -13.74 -11.49 11.02
CA ILE A 63 -12.79 -12.17 11.91
C ILE A 63 -12.55 -11.46 13.24
N SER A 64 -13.21 -10.33 13.51
CA SER A 64 -13.01 -9.52 14.71
C SER A 64 -13.16 -10.29 16.04
N GLU A 65 -13.96 -11.37 16.03
CA GLU A 65 -14.22 -12.21 17.20
C GLU A 65 -13.45 -13.53 17.21
N HIS A 66 -12.60 -13.76 16.19
CA HIS A 66 -11.78 -14.97 16.14
C HIS A 66 -10.66 -14.92 17.18
N ASP A 67 -10.30 -16.08 17.72
CA ASP A 67 -9.21 -16.21 18.69
C ASP A 67 -7.83 -16.18 18.02
N SER A 68 -7.76 -16.40 16.71
CA SER A 68 -6.49 -16.39 15.98
C SER A 68 -6.67 -16.08 14.50
N PHE A 69 -5.63 -15.55 13.86
CA PHE A 69 -5.53 -15.51 12.41
C PHE A 69 -5.36 -16.90 11.80
N PRO A 70 -5.68 -17.08 10.49
CA PRO A 70 -5.38 -18.31 9.77
C PRO A 70 -3.90 -18.70 9.89
N ALA A 71 -3.63 -20.00 9.95
CA ALA A 71 -2.26 -20.51 10.10
C ALA A 71 -1.26 -19.96 9.07
N PRO A 72 -1.59 -19.78 7.78
CA PRO A 72 -0.67 -19.19 6.81
C PRO A 72 -0.22 -17.78 7.19
N VAL A 73 -1.11 -16.94 7.75
CA VAL A 73 -0.80 -15.57 8.19
C VAL A 73 0.18 -15.63 9.38
N ARG A 74 -0.15 -16.41 10.40
CA ARG A 74 0.68 -16.55 11.61
C ARG A 74 2.06 -17.17 11.35
N GLN A 75 2.16 -18.06 10.37
CA GLN A 75 3.41 -18.69 9.97
C GLN A 75 4.31 -17.75 9.17
N ALA A 76 3.72 -16.91 8.31
CA ALA A 76 4.45 -15.99 7.45
C ALA A 76 4.85 -14.68 8.17
N ILE A 77 4.04 -14.21 9.13
CA ILE A 77 4.29 -12.93 9.84
C ILE A 77 4.68 -13.23 11.28
N ARG A 78 5.98 -13.22 11.56
CA ARG A 78 6.57 -13.46 12.88
C ARG A 78 7.32 -12.26 13.43
N ALA A 79 7.61 -11.27 12.59
CA ALA A 79 8.35 -10.05 12.90
C ALA A 79 7.79 -8.87 12.11
N PRO A 80 8.14 -7.62 12.48
CA PRO A 80 7.89 -6.46 11.62
C PRO A 80 8.46 -6.64 10.21
N LEU A 81 7.96 -5.87 9.26
CA LEU A 81 8.33 -5.80 7.85
C LEU A 81 7.97 -7.07 7.04
N GLN A 82 7.17 -7.97 7.62
CA GLN A 82 6.65 -9.16 6.95
C GLN A 82 5.20 -8.96 6.53
N ALA A 83 4.82 -9.64 5.45
CA ALA A 83 3.48 -9.56 4.89
C ALA A 83 2.96 -10.94 4.48
N LYS A 84 1.63 -11.08 4.43
CA LYS A 84 0.95 -12.27 3.88
C LYS A 84 -0.40 -11.90 3.30
N LEU A 85 -0.62 -12.27 2.05
CA LEU A 85 -1.94 -12.21 1.44
C LEU A 85 -2.76 -13.44 1.86
N GLN A 86 -3.98 -13.19 2.30
CA GLN A 86 -4.92 -14.21 2.75
C GLN A 86 -6.32 -13.94 2.18
N TYR A 87 -6.99 -15.01 1.77
CA TYR A 87 -8.39 -14.96 1.35
C TYR A 87 -9.31 -15.33 2.51
N TYR A 88 -10.36 -14.53 2.69
CA TYR A 88 -11.46 -14.73 3.62
C TYR A 88 -12.74 -14.82 2.79
N GLY A 89 -13.06 -16.03 2.34
CA GLY A 89 -14.07 -16.23 1.29
C GLY A 89 -13.65 -15.54 0.00
N VAL A 90 -14.47 -14.60 -0.46
CA VAL A 90 -14.21 -13.80 -1.68
C VAL A 90 -13.38 -12.53 -1.42
N ARG A 91 -13.08 -12.23 -0.16
CA ARG A 91 -12.35 -11.02 0.28
C ARG A 91 -10.85 -11.33 0.35
N ALA A 92 -10.04 -10.56 -0.35
CA ALA A 92 -8.58 -10.67 -0.30
C ALA A 92 -8.01 -9.57 0.60
N CYS A 93 -7.21 -9.96 1.58
CA CYS A 93 -6.54 -9.04 2.50
C CYS A 93 -5.05 -9.33 2.55
N LEU A 94 -4.25 -8.29 2.41
CA LEU A 94 -2.81 -8.31 2.50
C LEU A 94 -2.40 -7.75 3.87
N HIS A 95 -2.20 -8.64 4.83
CA HIS A 95 -1.70 -8.28 6.15
C HIS A 95 -0.23 -7.92 6.06
N VAL A 96 0.17 -6.78 6.62
CA VAL A 96 1.56 -6.35 6.72
C VAL A 96 1.80 -5.74 8.09
N VAL A 97 2.89 -6.13 8.74
CA VAL A 97 3.33 -5.49 9.99
C VAL A 97 4.38 -4.45 9.63
N GLY A 98 4.00 -3.18 9.79
CA GLY A 98 4.91 -2.05 9.58
C GLY A 98 5.89 -1.86 10.71
N PRO A 99 6.88 -0.96 10.53
CA PRO A 99 7.73 -0.51 11.63
C PRO A 99 6.92 0.33 12.65
N ASP A 100 7.37 0.34 13.88
CA ASP A 100 6.84 1.22 14.93
C ASP A 100 7.85 2.34 15.21
N PHE A 101 7.56 3.53 14.74
CA PHE A 101 8.38 4.73 14.95
C PHE A 101 8.01 5.48 16.24
N SER A 102 6.91 5.11 16.90
CA SER A 102 6.44 5.82 18.10
C SER A 102 7.27 5.53 19.33
N GLN A 103 8.02 4.42 19.34
CA GLN A 103 8.76 3.94 20.49
C GLN A 103 10.28 4.22 20.42
N ARG A 104 10.74 4.90 19.39
CA ARG A 104 12.16 5.17 19.18
C ARG A 104 12.38 6.41 18.32
N HIS A 105 13.54 7.04 18.52
CA HIS A 105 14.02 8.01 17.54
C HIS A 105 14.49 7.27 16.28
N CYS A 106 14.08 7.76 15.11
CA CYS A 106 14.40 7.16 13.82
C CYS A 106 14.64 8.27 12.80
N SER A 107 15.76 8.20 12.08
CA SER A 107 16.02 9.12 10.97
C SER A 107 15.08 8.85 9.79
N GLU A 108 14.92 9.83 8.90
CA GLU A 108 14.11 9.67 7.69
C GLU A 108 14.68 8.57 6.78
N ASP A 109 16.00 8.44 6.67
CA ASP A 109 16.63 7.40 5.85
C ASP A 109 16.38 5.99 6.41
N GLU A 110 16.46 5.81 7.73
CA GLU A 110 16.12 4.54 8.37
C GLU A 110 14.64 4.21 8.17
N ALA A 111 13.75 5.19 8.36
CA ALA A 111 12.32 5.02 8.17
C ALA A 111 11.98 4.69 6.71
N LEU A 112 12.60 5.36 5.75
CA LEU A 112 12.47 5.07 4.33
C LEU A 112 12.89 3.62 4.02
N GLY A 113 14.01 3.18 4.56
CA GLY A 113 14.52 1.81 4.39
C GLY A 113 13.57 0.76 4.94
N GLU A 114 13.03 0.95 6.14
CA GLU A 114 12.08 0.02 6.76
C GLU A 114 10.72 0.00 6.05
N LEU A 115 10.19 1.16 5.69
CA LEU A 115 8.96 1.24 4.90
C LEU A 115 9.13 0.59 3.53
N THR A 116 10.30 0.77 2.88
CA THR A 116 10.62 0.10 1.61
C THR A 116 10.58 -1.41 1.76
N GLN A 117 11.11 -1.96 2.85
CA GLN A 117 11.05 -3.40 3.11
C GLN A 117 9.61 -3.88 3.34
N ALA A 118 8.81 -3.16 4.13
CA ALA A 118 7.43 -3.51 4.41
C ALA A 118 6.55 -3.46 3.14
N TYR A 119 6.64 -2.39 2.34
CA TYR A 119 5.95 -2.31 1.06
C TYR A 119 6.48 -3.34 0.06
N GLY A 120 7.78 -3.63 0.05
CA GLY A 120 8.38 -4.67 -0.79
C GLY A 120 7.83 -6.06 -0.46
N ALA A 121 7.68 -6.39 0.82
CA ALA A 121 7.03 -7.63 1.24
C ALA A 121 5.56 -7.69 0.77
N ALA A 122 4.83 -6.59 0.93
CA ALA A 122 3.44 -6.47 0.50
C ALA A 122 3.30 -6.62 -1.04
N LEU A 123 4.12 -5.92 -1.82
CA LEU A 123 4.05 -5.97 -3.29
C LEU A 123 4.43 -7.34 -3.84
N ARG A 124 5.39 -8.08 -3.23
CA ARG A 124 5.71 -9.46 -3.64
C ARG A 124 4.54 -10.42 -3.42
N GLU A 125 3.87 -10.36 -2.28
CA GLU A 125 2.67 -11.16 -2.00
C GLU A 125 1.54 -10.83 -2.98
N PHE A 126 1.34 -9.54 -3.28
CA PHE A 126 0.33 -9.11 -4.23
C PHE A 126 0.63 -9.58 -5.67
N ALA A 127 1.87 -9.44 -6.15
CA ALA A 127 2.27 -9.86 -7.48
C ALA A 127 2.01 -11.36 -7.72
N GLY A 128 2.26 -12.18 -6.68
CA GLY A 128 1.99 -13.63 -6.72
C GLY A 128 0.51 -14.00 -6.82
N ALA A 129 -0.40 -13.12 -6.38
CA ALA A 129 -1.82 -13.41 -6.28
C ALA A 129 -2.61 -13.17 -7.58
N ARG A 130 -2.03 -12.47 -8.57
CA ARG A 130 -2.67 -12.14 -9.87
C ARG A 130 -4.04 -11.46 -9.74
N LEU A 131 -4.19 -10.58 -8.75
CA LEU A 131 -5.42 -9.81 -8.54
C LEU A 131 -5.42 -8.55 -9.43
N GLY A 132 -6.63 -8.09 -9.80
CA GLY A 132 -6.81 -6.93 -10.68
C GLY A 132 -6.53 -5.58 -10.03
N GLY A 133 -6.45 -5.53 -8.68
CA GLY A 133 -6.15 -4.28 -7.99
C GLY A 133 -5.82 -4.46 -6.51
N LEU A 134 -5.21 -3.40 -5.95
CA LEU A 134 -4.84 -3.31 -4.53
C LEU A 134 -5.16 -1.90 -4.01
N ARG A 135 -5.93 -1.84 -2.94
CA ARG A 135 -6.07 -0.64 -2.13
C ARG A 135 -5.03 -0.67 -1.01
N LEU A 136 -4.08 0.23 -1.10
CA LEU A 136 -3.04 0.50 -0.12
C LEU A 136 -3.54 1.55 0.89
N LEU A 137 -2.89 1.60 2.02
CA LEU A 137 -2.94 2.71 2.96
C LEU A 137 -1.52 2.97 3.47
N PRO A 138 -1.24 4.15 4.07
CA PRO A 138 0.06 4.43 4.65
C PRO A 138 0.40 3.44 5.76
N ILE A 139 1.43 2.62 5.54
CA ILE A 139 1.99 1.76 6.60
C ILE A 139 2.56 2.66 7.68
N SER A 140 2.32 2.32 8.94
CA SER A 140 2.70 3.13 10.12
C SER A 140 2.04 4.52 10.17
N GLY A 141 0.97 4.76 9.40
CA GLY A 141 0.30 6.07 9.26
C GLY A 141 -0.48 6.56 10.48
N GLY A 142 -0.78 5.68 11.43
CA GLY A 142 -1.55 6.01 12.61
C GLY A 142 -0.66 6.27 13.83
N ILE A 143 -0.95 5.56 14.93
CA ILE A 143 -0.23 5.68 16.20
C ILE A 143 1.27 5.31 16.12
N PHE A 144 1.66 4.54 15.12
CA PHE A 144 3.05 4.12 14.91
C PHE A 144 3.91 5.14 14.14
N ALA A 145 3.35 6.26 13.68
CA ALA A 145 4.09 7.30 12.97
C ALA A 145 5.11 8.04 13.86
N GLY A 146 4.79 8.20 15.14
CA GLY A 146 5.63 8.96 16.07
C GLY A 146 5.93 10.37 15.56
N GLU A 147 7.18 10.80 15.71
CA GLU A 147 7.67 12.10 15.26
C GLU A 147 7.72 12.23 13.73
N LEU A 148 7.68 11.11 12.99
CA LEU A 148 7.74 11.09 11.53
C LEU A 148 6.39 11.37 10.85
N LYS A 149 5.32 11.61 11.62
CA LYS A 149 3.99 11.88 11.04
C LYS A 149 3.99 13.00 9.97
N PRO A 150 4.72 14.12 10.13
CA PRO A 150 4.79 15.15 9.09
C PRO A 150 5.46 14.69 7.79
N GLN A 151 6.47 13.83 7.85
CA GLN A 151 7.24 13.34 6.71
C GLN A 151 6.63 12.09 6.06
N LEU A 152 5.64 11.49 6.71
CA LEU A 152 5.11 10.19 6.28
C LEU A 152 4.53 10.18 4.85
N PRO A 153 3.90 11.25 4.32
CA PRO A 153 3.46 11.27 2.92
C PRO A 153 4.61 11.05 1.94
N SER A 154 5.72 11.80 2.06
CA SER A 154 6.90 11.66 1.20
C SER A 154 7.64 10.34 1.42
N LEU A 155 7.79 9.91 2.68
CA LEU A 155 8.36 8.60 3.00
C LEU A 155 7.54 7.45 2.39
N THR A 156 6.21 7.54 2.43
CA THR A 156 5.32 6.54 1.81
C THR A 156 5.48 6.48 0.31
N ALA A 157 5.50 7.62 -0.38
CA ALA A 157 5.65 7.69 -1.83
C ALA A 157 7.03 7.16 -2.27
N GLY A 158 8.10 7.61 -1.63
CA GLY A 158 9.47 7.16 -1.89
C GLY A 158 9.67 5.67 -1.59
N ALA A 159 9.15 5.18 -0.45
CA ALA A 159 9.25 3.77 -0.07
C ALA A 159 8.52 2.84 -1.03
N LEU A 160 7.31 3.20 -1.47
CA LEU A 160 6.58 2.43 -2.48
C LEU A 160 7.30 2.40 -3.82
N ARG A 161 7.91 3.51 -4.24
CA ARG A 161 8.70 3.58 -5.44
C ARG A 161 9.92 2.69 -5.35
N ALA A 162 10.74 2.83 -4.31
CA ALA A 162 11.93 2.03 -4.08
C ALA A 162 11.58 0.53 -3.97
N ALA A 163 10.51 0.19 -3.27
CA ALA A 163 10.03 -1.17 -3.15
C ALA A 163 9.64 -1.79 -4.50
N PHE A 164 8.95 -1.02 -5.35
CA PHE A 164 8.58 -1.46 -6.69
C PHE A 164 9.80 -1.66 -7.58
N ASP A 165 10.75 -0.72 -7.59
CA ASP A 165 11.95 -0.78 -8.42
C ASP A 165 12.86 -1.95 -8.03
N ALA A 166 12.83 -2.38 -6.76
CA ALA A 166 13.55 -3.53 -6.26
C ALA A 166 12.87 -4.90 -6.54
N LEU A 167 11.66 -4.92 -7.11
CA LEU A 167 11.01 -6.17 -7.49
C LEU A 167 11.68 -6.80 -8.72
N PRO A 168 11.63 -8.14 -8.86
CA PRO A 168 11.93 -8.80 -10.14
C PRO A 168 11.03 -8.28 -11.27
N GLU A 169 11.52 -8.21 -12.50
CA GLU A 169 10.78 -7.68 -13.67
C GLU A 169 9.39 -8.30 -13.83
N ARG A 170 9.28 -9.62 -13.63
CA ARG A 170 7.99 -10.34 -13.68
C ARG A 170 6.99 -9.75 -12.69
N ASP A 171 7.43 -9.46 -11.47
CA ASP A 171 6.56 -8.95 -10.40
C ASP A 171 6.26 -7.47 -10.63
N GLN A 172 7.24 -6.68 -11.11
CA GLN A 172 7.01 -5.31 -11.57
C GLN A 172 5.93 -5.27 -12.66
N HIS A 173 6.00 -6.18 -13.63
CA HIS A 173 4.99 -6.28 -14.68
C HIS A 173 3.60 -6.57 -14.09
N ALA A 174 3.49 -7.57 -13.21
CA ALA A 174 2.22 -7.93 -12.58
C ALA A 174 1.60 -6.77 -11.78
N VAL A 175 2.43 -6.07 -10.99
CA VAL A 175 2.01 -4.89 -10.22
C VAL A 175 1.61 -3.72 -11.15
N SER A 176 2.33 -3.51 -12.26
CA SER A 176 2.05 -2.43 -13.22
C SER A 176 0.75 -2.61 -13.99
N MET A 177 0.31 -3.85 -14.19
CA MET A 177 -0.95 -4.18 -14.86
C MET A 177 -2.17 -4.05 -13.95
N ALA A 178 -1.96 -3.98 -12.64
CA ALA A 178 -3.01 -3.86 -11.66
C ALA A 178 -3.37 -2.39 -11.37
N ARG A 179 -4.61 -2.18 -10.91
CA ARG A 179 -5.03 -0.90 -10.36
C ARG A 179 -4.50 -0.75 -8.94
N LEU A 180 -3.73 0.30 -8.67
CA LEU A 180 -3.23 0.62 -7.34
C LEU A 180 -3.86 1.93 -6.86
N ASP A 181 -4.57 1.87 -5.74
CA ASP A 181 -5.14 3.04 -5.08
C ASP A 181 -4.45 3.22 -3.70
N MET A 182 -3.79 4.36 -3.47
CA MET A 182 -3.38 4.80 -2.14
C MET A 182 -4.56 5.50 -1.48
N CYS A 183 -5.12 4.86 -0.46
CA CYS A 183 -6.35 5.28 0.19
C CYS A 183 -6.06 6.06 1.47
N ILE A 184 -6.46 7.31 1.54
CA ILE A 184 -6.25 8.21 2.68
C ILE A 184 -7.58 8.39 3.40
N PHE A 185 -7.66 7.90 4.64
CA PHE A 185 -8.89 7.90 5.43
C PHE A 185 -9.23 9.27 6.02
N GLU A 186 -8.23 10.02 6.48
CA GLU A 186 -8.39 11.36 7.04
C GLU A 186 -8.43 12.37 5.89
N GLU A 187 -9.54 13.09 5.73
CA GLU A 187 -9.73 14.05 4.62
C GLU A 187 -8.66 15.14 4.61
N ASP A 188 -8.22 15.60 5.77
CA ASP A 188 -7.21 16.66 5.92
C ASP A 188 -5.80 16.23 5.46
N GLU A 189 -5.51 14.93 5.47
CA GLU A 189 -4.21 14.40 5.06
C GLU A 189 -4.14 14.15 3.54
N HIS A 190 -5.28 14.06 2.86
CA HIS A 190 -5.34 13.67 1.44
C HIS A 190 -4.47 14.54 0.53
N ALA A 191 -4.53 15.87 0.70
CA ALA A 191 -3.80 16.82 -0.15
C ALA A 191 -2.28 16.58 -0.05
N ARG A 192 -1.75 16.34 1.14
CA ARG A 192 -0.33 16.10 1.41
C ARG A 192 0.17 14.82 0.74
N TYR A 193 -0.64 13.75 0.80
CA TYR A 193 -0.31 12.50 0.09
C TYR A 193 -0.40 12.68 -1.43
N ALA A 194 -1.41 13.39 -1.95
CA ALA A 194 -1.54 13.64 -3.38
C ALA A 194 -0.33 14.42 -3.93
N GLU A 195 0.15 15.43 -3.20
CA GLU A 195 1.34 16.21 -3.53
C GLU A 195 2.60 15.32 -3.53
N ALA A 196 2.84 14.58 -2.45
CA ALA A 196 4.01 13.71 -2.32
C ALA A 196 4.10 12.65 -3.43
N PHE A 197 2.97 12.06 -3.84
CA PHE A 197 2.93 11.10 -4.93
C PHE A 197 3.13 11.75 -6.31
N ALA A 198 2.68 12.99 -6.51
CA ALA A 198 2.94 13.76 -7.72
C ALA A 198 4.44 14.09 -7.85
N GLU A 199 5.07 14.62 -6.80
CA GLU A 199 6.50 14.92 -6.76
C GLU A 199 7.37 13.69 -7.00
N GLU A 200 7.02 12.54 -6.42
CA GLU A 200 7.76 11.29 -6.64
C GLU A 200 7.65 10.81 -8.09
N THR A 201 6.49 11.01 -8.71
CA THR A 201 6.30 10.68 -10.13
C THR A 201 7.17 11.57 -11.03
N GLU A 202 7.25 12.86 -10.74
CA GLU A 202 8.08 13.81 -11.48
C GLU A 202 9.58 13.49 -11.33
N ARG A 203 10.05 13.22 -10.11
CA ARG A 203 11.45 12.80 -9.85
C ARG A 203 11.82 11.56 -10.67
N ALA A 204 10.95 10.56 -10.70
CA ALA A 204 11.18 9.34 -11.48
C ALA A 204 11.26 9.60 -12.99
N GLN A 205 10.44 10.52 -13.52
CA GLN A 205 10.49 10.91 -14.94
C GLN A 205 11.77 11.66 -15.29
N GLN A 206 12.20 12.60 -14.44
CA GLN A 206 13.45 13.35 -14.61
C GLN A 206 14.66 12.42 -14.59
N PHE A 207 14.71 11.47 -13.66
CA PHE A 207 15.77 10.47 -13.58
C PHE A 207 15.85 9.62 -14.86
N THR A 208 14.73 9.13 -15.37
CA THR A 208 14.67 8.35 -16.62
C THR A 208 15.13 9.18 -17.82
N ALA A 209 14.77 10.45 -17.88
CA ALA A 209 15.20 11.36 -18.94
C ALA A 209 16.71 11.64 -18.89
N SER A 210 17.30 11.79 -17.68
CA SER A 210 18.73 12.03 -17.49
C SER A 210 19.60 10.85 -17.89
N LEU A 211 19.08 9.62 -17.83
CA LEU A 211 19.79 8.40 -18.27
C LEU A 211 19.73 8.16 -19.78
N GLY A 212 19.13 9.08 -20.55
CA GLY A 212 19.01 8.93 -22.01
C GLY A 212 18.06 7.79 -22.46
N MET A 213 17.30 7.19 -21.55
CA MET A 213 16.29 6.15 -21.84
C MET A 213 14.95 6.74 -22.36
N GLY A 214 15.02 7.92 -23.00
CA GLY A 214 13.86 8.59 -23.56
C GLY A 214 13.54 8.05 -24.96
N ARG A 215 12.37 7.41 -25.07
CA ARG A 215 11.56 7.12 -26.28
C ARG A 215 12.39 6.72 -27.52
N THR A 216 12.41 5.44 -27.83
CA THR A 216 12.55 5.01 -29.23
C THR A 216 11.43 5.68 -30.03
N PRO A 217 11.73 6.48 -31.08
CA PRO A 217 10.70 6.98 -31.95
C PRO A 217 10.05 5.76 -32.64
N THR A 218 8.78 5.55 -32.45
CA THR A 218 7.98 4.69 -33.33
C THR A 218 8.09 5.29 -34.73
N GLN A 219 8.88 4.65 -35.58
CA GLN A 219 8.88 4.98 -37.03
C GLN A 219 7.46 4.75 -37.54
N PRO A 220 6.89 5.71 -38.27
CA PRO A 220 5.62 5.48 -38.96
C PRO A 220 5.88 4.42 -40.02
N TRP A 221 5.06 3.37 -39.99
CA TRP A 221 5.03 2.36 -41.04
C TRP A 221 4.72 3.04 -42.37
N GLN A 222 5.72 3.11 -43.27
CA GLN A 222 5.51 3.48 -44.64
C GLN A 222 4.73 2.34 -45.33
N THR A 223 3.47 2.58 -45.59
CA THR A 223 2.70 1.76 -46.53
C THR A 223 3.24 2.00 -47.94
N GLY A 224 4.15 1.13 -48.37
CA GLY A 224 4.54 1.05 -49.78
C GLY A 224 3.42 0.45 -50.58
N VAL A 225 2.67 1.29 -51.28
CA VAL A 225 1.83 0.86 -52.42
C VAL A 225 2.82 0.70 -53.57
N GLY A 226 3.10 -0.53 -53.93
CA GLY A 226 3.81 -0.89 -55.16
C GLY A 226 2.79 -1.25 -56.26
N VAL A 227 2.95 -0.62 -57.38
CA VAL A 227 2.25 -0.81 -58.67
C VAL A 227 2.44 -2.22 -59.21
#